data_cc1889f1e87af0ee17f7c903dd957c38
#
_entry.id   cc1889f1e87af0ee17f7c903dd957c38
#
_cell.length_a   1.000
_cell.length_b   1.000
_cell.length_c   1.000
_cell.angle_alpha   90.00
_cell.angle_beta   90.00
_cell.angle_gamma   90.00
#
_symmetry.space_group_name_H-M   'P 1'
#
loop_
_entity.id
_entity.type
_entity.pdbx_description
1 polymer ?
#
loop_
_entity_poly.entity_id
_entity_poly.type
_entity_poly.pdbx_seq_one_letter_code
_entity_poly.pdbx_strand_id
1 'polypeptide(L)'
;DLPDRHAGAELPDISIIDMRVDRPDPGKWISPKLIGALKETFAAGEQALLFLNRRGYAPLTLCQGCGHRFQCPQCTAWLVEHRFLGRLQCHHCGYQMKPPDKCPSCEQEDKLYACGPGVERLAEEVVELFPDIRAEIAVSDNLHTPGQAQELVHQIEDRNVDVIVGTQIVAKGYHFPYLTLV
;
A
#
# COMPACT_ATOMS: atom_id res chain seq x y z
N ASP A 1 -33.86 10.86 11.45
CA ASP A 1 -33.40 11.10 10.05
C ASP A 1 -32.72 12.47 10.04
N LEU A 2 -31.49 12.51 9.52
CA LEU A 2 -30.76 13.73 9.22
C LEU A 2 -31.06 14.06 7.77
N PRO A 3 -31.89 15.04 7.44
CA PRO A 3 -32.33 15.30 6.08
C PRO A 3 -31.21 15.92 5.21
N ASP A 4 -30.28 16.61 5.83
CA ASP A 4 -29.19 17.30 5.12
C ASP A 4 -27.82 16.85 5.61
N ARG A 5 -26.86 16.82 4.70
CA ARG A 5 -25.47 16.56 5.03
C ARG A 5 -24.84 17.78 5.69
N HIS A 6 -23.93 17.52 6.63
CA HIS A 6 -23.22 18.60 7.31
C HIS A 6 -22.43 19.44 6.31
N ALA A 7 -22.58 20.77 6.38
CA ALA A 7 -21.91 21.75 5.53
C ALA A 7 -22.18 21.64 4.01
N GLY A 8 -23.30 21.01 3.56
CA GLY A 8 -23.62 20.92 2.13
C GLY A 8 -22.70 19.98 1.33
N ALA A 9 -22.00 19.09 1.99
CA ALA A 9 -21.10 18.15 1.33
C ALA A 9 -21.83 17.25 0.33
N GLU A 10 -21.33 17.17 -0.90
CA GLU A 10 -21.82 16.26 -1.94
C GLU A 10 -21.31 14.83 -1.69
N LEU A 11 -21.93 13.85 -2.35
CA LEU A 11 -21.41 12.47 -2.38
C LEU A 11 -20.16 12.45 -3.30
N PRO A 12 -19.14 11.68 -2.93
CA PRO A 12 -18.04 11.46 -3.84
C PRO A 12 -18.52 10.71 -5.09
N ASP A 13 -17.95 11.06 -6.24
CA ASP A 13 -18.08 10.26 -7.45
C ASP A 13 -17.35 8.93 -7.28
N ILE A 14 -18.06 7.82 -7.53
CA ILE A 14 -17.48 6.48 -7.41
C ILE A 14 -17.34 5.89 -8.82
N SER A 15 -16.10 5.64 -9.23
CA SER A 15 -15.78 4.96 -10.47
C SER A 15 -15.24 3.56 -10.21
N ILE A 16 -15.73 2.58 -10.99
CA ILE A 16 -15.22 1.21 -10.95
C ILE A 16 -14.26 1.01 -12.12
N ILE A 17 -13.10 0.40 -11.82
CA ILE A 17 -12.11 0.01 -12.83
C ILE A 17 -12.15 -1.51 -12.99
N ASP A 18 -12.51 -1.99 -14.18
CA ASP A 18 -12.42 -3.42 -14.49
C ASP A 18 -10.99 -3.76 -14.93
N MET A 19 -10.22 -4.33 -14.03
CA MET A 19 -8.82 -4.71 -14.25
C MET A 19 -8.63 -5.81 -15.31
N ARG A 20 -9.71 -6.43 -15.82
CA ARG A 20 -9.65 -7.36 -16.96
C ARG A 20 -9.58 -6.62 -18.28
N VAL A 21 -10.11 -5.40 -18.33
CA VAL A 21 -10.13 -4.51 -19.51
C VAL A 21 -9.02 -3.49 -19.42
N ASP A 22 -8.94 -2.77 -18.31
CA ASP A 22 -7.95 -1.72 -18.03
C ASP A 22 -6.76 -2.31 -17.24
N ARG A 23 -6.02 -3.19 -17.91
CA ARG A 23 -4.94 -3.96 -17.29
C ARG A 23 -3.70 -3.12 -17.07
N PRO A 24 -3.08 -3.18 -15.88
CA PRO A 24 -1.71 -2.71 -15.69
C PRO A 24 -0.73 -3.45 -16.59
N ASP A 25 0.40 -2.84 -16.84
CA ASP A 25 1.53 -3.51 -17.49
C ASP A 25 1.99 -4.75 -16.71
N PRO A 26 2.65 -5.71 -17.37
CA PRO A 26 3.18 -6.90 -16.69
C PRO A 26 4.08 -6.52 -15.51
N GLY A 27 3.73 -7.03 -14.33
CA GLY A 27 4.46 -6.75 -13.09
C GLY A 27 4.08 -5.44 -12.39
N LYS A 28 3.13 -4.66 -12.95
CA LYS A 28 2.56 -3.44 -12.35
C LYS A 28 1.18 -3.71 -11.76
N TRP A 29 0.70 -2.78 -10.93
CA TRP A 29 -0.55 -2.91 -10.19
C TRP A 29 -1.48 -1.73 -10.38
N ILE A 30 -0.97 -0.58 -10.82
CA ILE A 30 -1.73 0.64 -11.07
C ILE A 30 -2.23 0.61 -12.52
N SER A 31 -3.55 0.66 -12.70
CA SER A 31 -4.14 0.64 -14.04
C SER A 31 -3.93 1.95 -14.80
N PRO A 32 -3.95 1.94 -16.14
CA PRO A 32 -3.82 3.15 -16.95
C PRO A 32 -4.86 4.22 -16.59
N LYS A 33 -6.10 3.82 -16.31
CA LYS A 33 -7.17 4.73 -15.89
C LYS A 33 -6.84 5.41 -14.55
N LEU A 34 -6.32 4.65 -13.57
CA LEU A 34 -5.90 5.22 -12.28
C LEU A 34 -4.66 6.13 -12.45
N ILE A 35 -3.72 5.78 -13.33
CA ILE A 35 -2.58 6.65 -13.67
C ILE A 35 -3.08 7.98 -14.25
N GLY A 36 -4.09 7.97 -15.11
CA GLY A 36 -4.73 9.17 -15.63
C GLY A 36 -5.32 10.05 -14.53
N ALA A 37 -6.11 9.46 -13.63
CA ALA A 37 -6.71 10.17 -12.50
C ALA A 37 -5.65 10.77 -11.55
N LEU A 38 -4.59 10.01 -11.24
CA LEU A 38 -3.47 10.52 -10.44
C LEU A 38 -2.79 11.72 -11.10
N LYS A 39 -2.55 11.68 -12.42
CA LYS A 39 -1.97 12.81 -13.17
C LYS A 39 -2.83 14.06 -13.08
N GLU A 40 -4.15 13.94 -13.25
CA GLU A 40 -5.09 15.04 -13.15
C GLU A 40 -5.09 15.63 -11.73
N THR A 41 -5.15 14.80 -10.71
CA THR A 41 -5.10 15.20 -9.29
C THR A 41 -3.81 15.96 -8.97
N PHE A 42 -2.66 15.44 -9.36
CA PHE A 42 -1.38 16.12 -9.11
C PHE A 42 -1.23 17.41 -9.90
N ALA A 43 -1.71 17.45 -11.15
CA ALA A 43 -1.71 18.67 -11.96
C ALA A 43 -2.60 19.78 -11.36
N ALA A 44 -3.69 19.42 -10.68
CA ALA A 44 -4.53 20.34 -9.93
C ALA A 44 -3.89 20.79 -8.60
N GLY A 45 -2.76 20.23 -8.21
CA GLY A 45 -2.11 20.47 -6.93
C GLY A 45 -2.88 19.86 -5.76
N GLU A 46 -3.65 18.82 -6.01
CA GLU A 46 -4.45 18.09 -5.04
C GLU A 46 -3.75 16.81 -4.60
N GLN A 47 -4.29 16.15 -3.59
CA GLN A 47 -3.69 14.98 -2.96
C GLN A 47 -4.49 13.71 -3.27
N ALA A 48 -3.80 12.58 -3.32
CA ALA A 48 -4.40 11.26 -3.53
C ALA A 48 -4.15 10.32 -2.36
N LEU A 49 -5.09 9.38 -2.11
CA LEU A 49 -4.92 8.26 -1.21
C LEU A 49 -5.09 6.94 -1.98
N LEU A 50 -4.04 6.16 -2.03
CA LEU A 50 -4.10 4.78 -2.49
C LEU A 50 -4.33 3.86 -1.28
N PHE A 51 -5.58 3.48 -1.08
CA PHE A 51 -5.99 2.64 0.04
C PHE A 51 -5.83 1.17 -0.30
N LEU A 52 -4.99 0.47 0.44
CA LEU A 52 -4.78 -0.95 0.28
C LEU A 52 -4.86 -1.65 1.64
N ASN A 53 -5.82 -2.54 1.84
CA ASN A 53 -5.96 -3.27 3.11
C ASN A 53 -4.94 -4.41 3.27
N ARG A 54 -3.71 -4.23 2.75
CA ARG A 54 -2.63 -5.21 2.82
C ARG A 54 -1.30 -4.54 3.14
N ARG A 55 -0.71 -4.94 4.27
CA ARG A 55 0.58 -4.45 4.76
C ARG A 55 1.75 -5.11 4.05
N GLY A 56 2.93 -4.48 4.13
CA GLY A 56 4.19 -5.00 3.61
C GLY A 56 4.35 -4.88 2.09
N TYR A 57 5.48 -5.41 1.59
CA TYR A 57 5.81 -5.39 0.17
C TYR A 57 4.90 -6.33 -0.63
N ALA A 58 4.67 -7.54 -0.11
CA ALA A 58 3.78 -8.50 -0.72
C ALA A 58 3.10 -9.38 0.34
N PRO A 59 1.80 -9.69 0.18
CA PRO A 59 1.03 -10.42 1.19
C PRO A 59 1.41 -11.89 1.32
N LEU A 60 2.20 -12.41 0.41
CA LEU A 60 2.60 -13.82 0.37
C LEU A 60 3.95 -13.96 -0.34
N THR A 61 4.88 -14.65 0.31
CA THR A 61 6.11 -15.09 -0.32
C THR A 61 6.01 -16.56 -0.69
N LEU A 62 6.31 -16.88 -1.93
CA LEU A 62 6.30 -18.27 -2.42
C LEU A 62 7.54 -18.58 -3.28
N CYS A 63 7.82 -19.87 -3.40
CA CYS A 63 8.85 -20.35 -4.31
C CYS A 63 8.27 -20.59 -5.71
N GLN A 64 8.82 -19.97 -6.74
CA GLN A 64 8.42 -20.19 -8.13
C GLN A 64 8.72 -21.61 -8.63
N GLY A 65 9.73 -22.27 -8.05
CA GLY A 65 10.13 -23.60 -8.47
C GLY A 65 9.16 -24.71 -8.03
N CYS A 66 8.62 -24.62 -6.80
CA CYS A 66 7.79 -25.68 -6.24
C CYS A 66 6.46 -25.20 -5.63
N GLY A 67 6.18 -23.90 -5.63
CA GLY A 67 4.97 -23.33 -5.04
C GLY A 67 4.96 -23.31 -3.51
N HIS A 68 6.08 -23.63 -2.84
CA HIS A 68 6.18 -23.56 -1.39
C HIS A 68 5.84 -22.19 -0.87
N ARG A 69 4.91 -22.11 0.09
CA ARG A 69 4.45 -20.87 0.73
C ARG A 69 5.08 -20.73 2.10
N PHE A 70 5.60 -19.56 2.41
CA PHE A 70 6.24 -19.30 3.70
C PHE A 70 5.20 -19.09 4.79
N GLN A 71 5.06 -20.04 5.68
CA GLN A 71 4.18 -19.97 6.84
C GLN A 71 4.97 -19.63 8.11
N CYS A 72 4.31 -18.93 9.03
CA CYS A 72 4.86 -18.67 10.34
C CYS A 72 4.94 -19.99 11.14
N PRO A 73 6.10 -20.33 11.70
CA PRO A 73 6.26 -21.55 12.48
C PRO A 73 5.51 -21.52 13.82
N GLN A 74 5.07 -20.35 14.28
CA GLN A 74 4.39 -20.19 15.58
C GLN A 74 2.87 -20.19 15.47
N CYS A 75 2.29 -19.74 14.35
CA CYS A 75 0.83 -19.59 14.25
C CYS A 75 0.24 -19.94 12.87
N THR A 76 1.02 -20.51 11.97
CA THR A 76 0.61 -20.95 10.62
C THR A 76 0.07 -19.85 9.68
N ALA A 77 0.01 -18.58 10.11
CA ALA A 77 -0.29 -17.45 9.21
C ALA A 77 0.81 -17.29 8.16
N TRP A 78 0.48 -16.68 7.03
CA TRP A 78 1.48 -16.41 5.98
C TRP A 78 2.47 -15.35 6.43
N LEU A 79 3.75 -15.55 6.11
CA LEU A 79 4.78 -14.55 6.28
C LEU A 79 4.73 -13.54 5.14
N VAL A 80 4.80 -12.26 5.51
CA VAL A 80 4.78 -11.12 4.61
C VAL A 80 6.20 -10.58 4.45
N GLU A 81 6.62 -10.32 3.22
CA GLU A 81 7.91 -9.69 2.96
C GLU A 81 7.82 -8.18 3.25
N HIS A 82 8.74 -7.71 4.10
CA HIS A 82 9.04 -6.30 4.31
C HIS A 82 10.39 -5.98 3.67
N ARG A 83 10.37 -5.61 2.40
CA ARG A 83 11.58 -5.46 1.60
C ARG A 83 12.53 -4.41 2.15
N PHE A 84 12.03 -3.24 2.54
CA PHE A 84 12.83 -2.17 3.14
C PHE A 84 13.49 -2.58 4.46
N LEU A 85 12.89 -3.52 5.19
CA LEU A 85 13.41 -4.05 6.43
C LEU A 85 14.23 -5.33 6.25
N GLY A 86 14.29 -5.88 5.02
CA GLY A 86 15.01 -7.11 4.67
C GLY A 86 14.55 -8.34 5.44
N ARG A 87 13.26 -8.43 5.78
CA ARG A 87 12.72 -9.52 6.61
C ARG A 87 11.36 -10.03 6.15
N LEU A 88 11.09 -11.28 6.51
CA LEU A 88 9.75 -11.86 6.51
C LEU A 88 9.15 -11.68 7.91
N GLN A 89 7.90 -11.22 7.98
CA GLN A 89 7.21 -10.98 9.26
C GLN A 89 5.82 -11.59 9.26
N CYS A 90 5.43 -12.16 10.39
CA CYS A 90 4.07 -12.58 10.68
C CYS A 90 3.30 -11.43 11.33
N HIS A 91 2.26 -10.92 10.68
CA HIS A 91 1.41 -9.88 11.26
C HIS A 91 0.41 -10.38 12.31
N HIS A 92 0.33 -11.71 12.51
CA HIS A 92 -0.55 -12.27 13.54
C HIS A 92 0.15 -12.38 14.91
N CYS A 93 1.38 -12.92 14.95
CA CYS A 93 2.09 -13.16 16.20
C CYS A 93 3.40 -12.37 16.36
N GLY A 94 3.77 -11.56 15.37
CA GLY A 94 4.99 -10.75 15.40
C GLY A 94 6.28 -11.51 15.09
N TYR A 95 6.22 -12.81 14.80
CA TYR A 95 7.40 -13.59 14.42
C TYR A 95 8.12 -12.97 13.22
N GLN A 96 9.44 -12.94 13.26
CA GLN A 96 10.28 -12.36 12.21
C GLN A 96 11.41 -13.32 11.85
N MET A 97 11.77 -13.35 10.57
CA MET A 97 12.94 -14.10 10.09
C MET A 97 13.57 -13.39 8.89
N LYS A 98 14.84 -13.61 8.65
CA LYS A 98 15.50 -13.21 7.41
C LYS A 98 14.97 -14.08 6.26
N PRO A 99 14.72 -13.52 5.04
CA PRO A 99 14.44 -14.35 3.88
C PRO A 99 15.56 -15.37 3.67
N PRO A 100 15.25 -16.66 3.50
CA PRO A 100 16.29 -17.64 3.26
C PRO A 100 16.81 -17.54 1.82
N ASP A 101 18.09 -17.79 1.61
CA ASP A 101 18.72 -17.75 0.29
C ASP A 101 18.22 -18.91 -0.61
N LYS A 102 17.76 -20.00 -0.01
CA LYS A 102 17.23 -21.20 -0.71
C LYS A 102 15.83 -21.52 -0.23
N CYS A 103 15.04 -22.09 -1.13
CA CYS A 103 13.73 -22.60 -0.77
C CYS A 103 13.88 -23.81 0.20
N PRO A 104 13.23 -23.81 1.39
CA PRO A 104 13.34 -24.90 2.34
C PRO A 104 12.70 -26.22 1.86
N SER A 105 11.89 -26.16 0.79
CA SER A 105 11.19 -27.32 0.25
C SER A 105 11.88 -27.97 -0.95
N CYS A 106 12.46 -27.18 -1.87
CA CYS A 106 13.08 -27.70 -3.09
C CYS A 106 14.55 -27.30 -3.26
N GLU A 107 15.13 -26.57 -2.28
CA GLU A 107 16.52 -26.14 -2.20
C GLU A 107 17.00 -25.24 -3.37
N GLN A 108 16.09 -24.83 -4.26
CA GLN A 108 16.42 -23.91 -5.35
C GLN A 108 16.73 -22.51 -4.80
N GLU A 109 17.80 -21.93 -5.31
CA GLU A 109 18.22 -20.53 -5.04
C GLU A 109 17.45 -19.56 -5.93
N ASP A 110 17.35 -18.31 -5.51
CA ASP A 110 16.77 -17.19 -6.28
C ASP A 110 15.38 -17.46 -6.88
N LYS A 111 14.59 -18.34 -6.23
CA LYS A 111 13.21 -18.66 -6.63
C LYS A 111 12.15 -18.11 -5.71
N LEU A 112 12.53 -17.32 -4.71
CA LEU A 112 11.57 -16.70 -3.82
C LEU A 112 10.94 -15.49 -4.50
N TYR A 113 9.62 -15.50 -4.56
CA TYR A 113 8.84 -14.47 -5.22
C TYR A 113 7.75 -13.93 -4.30
N ALA A 114 7.74 -12.62 -4.18
CA ALA A 114 6.73 -11.88 -3.44
C ALA A 114 5.48 -11.70 -4.31
N CYS A 115 4.37 -12.30 -3.90
CA CYS A 115 3.12 -12.31 -4.64
C CYS A 115 2.13 -11.25 -4.19
N GLY A 116 1.58 -10.52 -5.15
CA GLY A 116 0.56 -9.50 -4.96
C GLY A 116 1.12 -8.13 -4.56
N PRO A 117 0.30 -7.08 -4.63
CA PRO A 117 0.69 -5.75 -4.21
C PRO A 117 0.60 -5.64 -2.69
N GLY A 118 1.63 -5.11 -2.07
CA GLY A 118 1.59 -4.53 -0.73
C GLY A 118 1.77 -3.02 -0.82
N VAL A 119 1.58 -2.31 0.28
CA VAL A 119 1.68 -0.84 0.30
C VAL A 119 3.07 -0.35 -0.16
N GLU A 120 4.13 -1.04 0.25
CA GLU A 120 5.50 -0.69 -0.12
C GLU A 120 5.72 -0.81 -1.64
N ARG A 121 5.26 -1.90 -2.25
CA ARG A 121 5.39 -2.12 -3.69
C ARG A 121 4.55 -1.13 -4.51
N LEU A 122 3.36 -0.80 -4.00
CA LEU A 122 2.51 0.20 -4.64
C LEU A 122 3.15 1.59 -4.56
N ALA A 123 3.77 1.94 -3.43
CA ALA A 123 4.49 3.19 -3.27
C ALA A 123 5.73 3.27 -4.20
N GLU A 124 6.49 2.17 -4.33
CA GLU A 124 7.59 2.09 -5.32
C GLU A 124 7.09 2.37 -6.74
N GLU A 125 5.95 1.77 -7.13
CA GLU A 125 5.37 1.96 -8.46
C GLU A 125 4.89 3.41 -8.69
N VAL A 126 4.32 4.05 -7.66
CA VAL A 126 3.94 5.47 -7.73
C VAL A 126 5.16 6.36 -7.95
N VAL A 127 6.23 6.18 -7.18
CA VAL A 127 7.46 6.97 -7.32
C VAL A 127 8.14 6.73 -8.69
N GLU A 128 8.08 5.52 -9.21
CA GLU A 128 8.58 5.21 -10.56
C GLU A 128 7.78 5.93 -11.65
N LEU A 129 6.45 5.98 -11.52
CA LEU A 129 5.55 6.65 -12.47
C LEU A 129 5.59 8.19 -12.35
N PHE A 130 5.85 8.69 -11.16
CA PHE A 130 5.82 10.11 -10.82
C PHE A 130 7.04 10.49 -9.95
N PRO A 131 8.24 10.66 -10.54
CA PRO A 131 9.47 10.88 -9.77
C PRO A 131 9.50 12.16 -8.94
N ASP A 132 8.71 13.17 -9.34
CA ASP A 132 8.66 14.49 -8.68
C ASP A 132 7.61 14.55 -7.57
N ILE A 133 6.85 13.46 -7.35
CA ILE A 133 5.76 13.40 -6.39
C ILE A 133 6.25 12.92 -5.02
N ARG A 134 5.80 13.59 -3.97
CA ARG A 134 6.11 13.24 -2.57
C ARG A 134 5.13 12.17 -2.09
N ALA A 135 5.58 10.93 -2.12
CA ALA A 135 4.80 9.77 -1.68
C ALA A 135 5.13 9.41 -0.22
N GLU A 136 4.10 9.15 0.59
CA GLU A 136 4.25 8.74 1.97
C GLU A 136 3.52 7.41 2.24
N ILE A 137 4.15 6.52 3.02
CA ILE A 137 3.58 5.22 3.39
C ILE A 137 2.97 5.29 4.78
N ALA A 138 1.65 5.16 4.86
CA ALA A 138 0.88 5.22 6.10
C ALA A 138 0.39 3.85 6.54
N VAL A 139 1.21 3.13 7.27
CA VAL A 139 0.88 1.82 7.87
C VAL A 139 1.17 1.84 9.37
N SER A 140 0.44 1.04 10.14
CA SER A 140 0.64 0.95 11.60
C SER A 140 2.05 0.49 11.99
N ASP A 141 2.76 -0.18 11.08
CA ASP A 141 4.12 -0.65 11.33
C ASP A 141 5.16 0.48 11.24
N ASN A 142 4.81 1.62 10.62
CA ASN A 142 5.64 2.82 10.54
C ASN A 142 5.20 3.90 11.54
N LEU A 143 3.99 3.76 12.10
CA LEU A 143 3.37 4.73 13.00
C LEU A 143 3.24 4.13 14.41
N HIS A 144 4.39 3.86 15.04
CA HIS A 144 4.44 3.19 16.35
C HIS A 144 4.03 4.07 17.54
N THR A 145 4.09 5.40 17.37
CA THR A 145 3.76 6.35 18.43
C THR A 145 2.67 7.32 17.98
N PRO A 146 1.85 7.83 18.93
CA PRO A 146 0.87 8.87 18.61
C PRO A 146 1.49 10.11 17.96
N GLY A 147 2.73 10.46 18.32
CA GLY A 147 3.45 11.60 17.74
C GLY A 147 3.77 11.42 16.26
N GLN A 148 4.14 10.20 15.83
CA GLN A 148 4.38 9.92 14.41
C GLN A 148 3.10 10.01 13.57
N ALA A 149 1.98 9.57 14.12
CA ALA A 149 0.69 9.72 13.44
C ALA A 149 0.27 11.18 13.32
N GLN A 150 0.48 12.00 14.36
CA GLN A 150 0.23 13.44 14.32
C GLN A 150 1.14 14.15 13.32
N GLU A 151 2.42 13.81 13.29
CA GLU A 151 3.37 14.38 12.32
C GLU A 151 2.93 14.09 10.89
N LEU A 152 2.55 12.86 10.58
CA LEU A 152 2.01 12.51 9.26
C LEU A 152 0.77 13.34 8.91
N VAL A 153 -0.15 13.54 9.86
CA VAL A 153 -1.35 14.37 9.65
C VAL A 153 -0.93 15.81 9.32
N HIS A 154 -0.01 16.41 10.07
CA HIS A 154 0.50 17.76 9.77
C HIS A 154 1.17 17.84 8.40
N GLN A 155 1.97 16.85 8.02
CA GLN A 155 2.59 16.79 6.69
C GLN A 155 1.54 16.78 5.56
N ILE A 156 0.43 16.07 5.75
CA ILE A 156 -0.68 16.03 4.80
C ILE A 156 -1.42 17.39 4.76
N GLU A 157 -1.76 17.95 5.93
CA GLU A 157 -2.45 19.23 6.05
C GLU A 157 -1.63 20.38 5.46
N ASP A 158 -0.33 20.40 5.70
CA ASP A 158 0.63 21.37 5.17
C ASP A 158 0.96 21.15 3.69
N ARG A 159 0.34 20.14 3.05
CA ARG A 159 0.56 19.80 1.65
C ARG A 159 2.02 19.43 1.32
N ASN A 160 2.73 18.84 2.27
CA ASN A 160 4.08 18.31 2.09
C ASN A 160 4.08 16.89 1.52
N VAL A 161 2.90 16.27 1.38
CA VAL A 161 2.67 14.95 0.80
C VAL A 161 1.67 15.10 -0.34
N ASP A 162 1.93 14.50 -1.49
CA ASP A 162 1.05 14.54 -2.67
C ASP A 162 0.23 13.26 -2.78
N VAL A 163 0.81 12.13 -2.39
CA VAL A 163 0.11 10.85 -2.37
C VAL A 163 0.41 10.05 -1.11
N ILE A 164 -0.62 9.51 -0.51
CA ILE A 164 -0.54 8.62 0.63
C ILE A 164 -0.83 7.21 0.14
N VAL A 165 0.07 6.27 0.42
CA VAL A 165 -0.18 4.84 0.18
C VAL A 165 -0.34 4.17 1.53
N GLY A 166 -1.56 3.72 1.85
CA GLY A 166 -1.82 3.32 3.22
C GLY A 166 -2.87 2.25 3.43
N THR A 167 -2.98 1.86 4.70
CA THR A 167 -3.99 0.94 5.20
C THR A 167 -5.01 1.68 6.08
N GLN A 168 -5.81 0.97 6.84
CA GLN A 168 -6.92 1.50 7.65
C GLN A 168 -6.58 2.67 8.58
N ILE A 169 -5.31 2.92 8.86
CA ILE A 169 -4.92 3.98 9.80
C ILE A 169 -5.24 5.39 9.26
N VAL A 170 -5.19 5.59 7.95
CA VAL A 170 -5.53 6.87 7.30
C VAL A 170 -7.01 7.05 7.02
N ALA A 171 -7.81 6.00 7.20
CA ALA A 171 -9.26 6.04 6.90
C ALA A 171 -10.13 6.50 8.08
N LYS A 172 -9.54 6.82 9.24
CA LYS A 172 -10.32 7.09 10.45
C LYS A 172 -10.00 8.45 11.08
N GLY A 173 -11.03 9.31 11.10
CA GLY A 173 -11.07 10.46 12.00
C GLY A 173 -10.32 11.72 11.56
N TYR A 174 -9.78 11.74 10.35
CA TYR A 174 -9.09 12.90 9.79
C TYR A 174 -9.89 13.54 8.66
N HIS A 175 -9.75 14.83 8.48
CA HIS A 175 -10.32 15.58 7.37
C HIS A 175 -9.20 16.26 6.60
N PHE A 176 -9.00 15.86 5.36
CA PHE A 176 -7.98 16.40 4.47
C PHE A 176 -8.64 17.13 3.29
N PRO A 177 -8.72 18.47 3.32
CA PRO A 177 -9.47 19.24 2.33
C PRO A 177 -8.96 19.10 0.89
N TYR A 178 -7.68 18.77 0.73
CA TYR A 178 -7.03 18.62 -0.57
C TYR A 178 -6.95 17.16 -1.06
N LEU A 179 -7.43 16.22 -0.26
CA LEU A 179 -7.51 14.81 -0.64
C LEU A 179 -8.78 14.58 -1.46
N THR A 180 -8.64 14.60 -2.78
CA THR A 180 -9.76 14.57 -3.72
C THR A 180 -9.87 13.25 -4.49
N LEU A 181 -8.82 12.43 -4.51
CA LEU A 181 -8.80 11.10 -5.11
C LEU A 181 -8.52 10.01 -4.06
N VAL A 182 -9.40 8.99 -4.00
CA VAL A 182 -9.20 7.81 -3.15
C VAL A 182 -9.40 6.54 -3.97
#